data_02903ec26a4d5347b5ee09d2927bb5ee
#
_entry.id   02903ec26a4d5347b5ee09d2927bb5ee
#
_cell.length_a   1.000
_cell.length_b   1.000
_cell.length_c   1.000
_cell.angle_alpha   90.00
_cell.angle_beta   90.00
_cell.angle_gamma   90.00
#
_symmetry.space_group_name_H-M   'P 1'
#
loop_
_entity.id
_entity.type
_entity.pdbx_description
1 polymer ?
#
loop_
_entity_poly.entity_id
_entity_poly.type
_entity_poly.pdbx_seq_one_letter_code
_entity_poly.pdbx_strand_id
1 'polypeptide(L)'
;MVNPISNKNEVKKGLYLVPTPIGNLGDITFRSLEILKNSDCILCEDTRVSKNLFNKFEIKTKVISNHKFNEKKNLSKIINLLKEGKIISLISDAGTPTISDPGRILVNECIKNNIDIIPLPGASAVTTAISASGFSDKYLFYGFFPEKEKNLKENLKFLSEINVCLVFFISPRKINKMIPRIKEYFLGRKILICREISKYYEEYIRCSVKDLTIFEKEPKGELTIVISDKNIIKKTSNILSESDKYIINKMINKLSIREIAGLITEISKASKKEIYNYCLKLKNEK
;
A
#
# COMPACT_ATOMS: atom_id res chain seq x y z
N MET A 1 -6.19 1.49 -27.98
CA MET A 1 -6.50 0.23 -27.27
C MET A 1 -5.54 -0.83 -27.80
N VAL A 2 -4.90 -1.60 -26.91
CA VAL A 2 -4.04 -2.73 -27.34
C VAL A 2 -4.96 -3.92 -27.57
N ASN A 3 -4.87 -4.54 -28.76
CA ASN A 3 -5.64 -5.74 -29.08
C ASN A 3 -5.20 -6.92 -28.19
N PRO A 4 -6.09 -7.88 -27.89
CA PRO A 4 -5.69 -9.10 -27.20
C PRO A 4 -4.61 -9.83 -28.02
N ILE A 5 -3.63 -10.42 -27.31
CA ILE A 5 -2.54 -11.16 -27.93
C ILE A 5 -3.11 -12.45 -28.51
N SER A 6 -3.11 -12.58 -29.82
CA SER A 6 -3.69 -13.72 -30.52
C SER A 6 -2.70 -14.87 -30.73
N ASN A 7 -1.38 -14.60 -30.63
CA ASN A 7 -0.33 -15.57 -30.90
C ASN A 7 0.84 -15.43 -29.92
N LYS A 8 1.41 -16.56 -29.46
CA LYS A 8 2.60 -16.58 -28.59
C LYS A 8 3.80 -15.81 -29.15
N ASN A 9 3.96 -15.75 -30.46
CA ASN A 9 5.03 -15.02 -31.12
C ASN A 9 4.92 -13.48 -30.97
N GLU A 10 3.75 -12.97 -30.59
CA GLU A 10 3.50 -11.54 -30.32
C GLU A 10 3.80 -11.15 -28.87
N VAL A 11 4.00 -12.15 -27.99
CA VAL A 11 4.31 -11.91 -26.57
C VAL A 11 5.77 -11.49 -26.45
N LYS A 12 6.01 -10.34 -25.86
CA LYS A 12 7.37 -9.87 -25.57
C LYS A 12 8.09 -10.87 -24.67
N LYS A 13 9.34 -11.21 -25.04
CA LYS A 13 10.19 -12.10 -24.23
C LYS A 13 10.59 -11.44 -22.91
N GLY A 14 10.74 -12.21 -21.84
CA GLY A 14 11.16 -11.70 -20.54
C GLY A 14 10.45 -12.30 -19.35
N LEU A 15 10.64 -11.66 -18.20
CA LEU A 15 9.99 -12.00 -16.93
C LEU A 15 8.70 -11.21 -16.74
N TYR A 16 7.58 -11.91 -16.67
CA TYR A 16 6.28 -11.34 -16.36
C TYR A 16 5.99 -11.47 -14.86
N LEU A 17 5.65 -10.36 -14.22
CA LEU A 17 5.09 -10.37 -12.85
C LEU A 17 3.58 -10.36 -12.99
N VAL A 18 2.94 -11.50 -12.68
CA VAL A 18 1.52 -11.72 -12.97
C VAL A 18 0.72 -11.80 -11.68
N PRO A 19 -0.12 -10.79 -11.39
CA PRO A 19 -1.01 -10.84 -10.23
C PRO A 19 -2.04 -11.98 -10.35
N THR A 20 -2.28 -12.65 -9.24
CA THR A 20 -3.31 -13.68 -9.07
C THR A 20 -4.44 -13.16 -8.19
N PRO A 21 -5.64 -13.76 -8.25
CA PRO A 21 -6.74 -13.38 -7.38
C PRO A 21 -6.40 -13.46 -5.88
N ILE A 22 -6.98 -12.56 -5.09
CA ILE A 22 -6.79 -12.53 -3.63
C ILE A 22 -7.92 -13.26 -2.87
N GLY A 23 -8.85 -13.85 -3.60
CA GLY A 23 -9.99 -14.58 -3.03
C GLY A 23 -11.01 -15.01 -4.05
N ASN A 24 -11.35 -14.15 -4.99
CA ASN A 24 -12.31 -14.43 -6.05
C ASN A 24 -11.58 -14.69 -7.37
N LEU A 25 -11.74 -15.86 -7.95
CA LEU A 25 -11.11 -16.21 -9.23
C LEU A 25 -11.51 -15.27 -10.38
N GLY A 26 -12.66 -14.58 -10.28
CA GLY A 26 -13.10 -13.57 -11.23
C GLY A 26 -12.26 -12.30 -11.27
N ASP A 27 -11.43 -12.07 -10.27
CA ASP A 27 -10.56 -10.88 -10.21
C ASP A 27 -9.27 -11.03 -11.03
N ILE A 28 -9.05 -12.16 -11.69
CA ILE A 28 -7.94 -12.34 -12.62
C ILE A 28 -8.19 -11.52 -13.89
N THR A 29 -7.18 -10.84 -14.37
CA THR A 29 -7.32 -10.08 -15.62
C THR A 29 -7.22 -11.00 -16.84
N PHE A 30 -7.91 -10.66 -17.93
CA PHE A 30 -7.77 -11.35 -19.22
C PHE A 30 -6.31 -11.43 -19.67
N ARG A 31 -5.57 -10.34 -19.53
CA ARG A 31 -4.15 -10.29 -19.89
C ARG A 31 -3.30 -11.23 -19.02
N SER A 32 -3.61 -11.36 -17.73
CA SER A 32 -2.94 -12.34 -16.87
C SER A 32 -3.15 -13.77 -17.36
N LEU A 33 -4.40 -14.13 -17.69
CA LEU A 33 -4.70 -15.47 -18.24
C LEU A 33 -3.97 -15.74 -19.56
N GLU A 34 -3.96 -14.77 -20.44
CA GLU A 34 -3.30 -14.86 -21.75
C GLU A 34 -1.79 -15.07 -21.58
N ILE A 35 -1.13 -14.29 -20.73
CA ILE A 35 0.30 -14.42 -20.46
C ILE A 35 0.62 -15.76 -19.80
N LEU A 36 -0.16 -16.21 -18.81
CA LEU A 36 0.06 -17.49 -18.16
C LEU A 36 -0.05 -18.67 -19.14
N LYS A 37 -0.99 -18.63 -20.10
CA LYS A 37 -1.16 -19.66 -21.13
C LYS A 37 -0.03 -19.67 -22.16
N ASN A 38 0.55 -18.50 -22.45
CA ASN A 38 1.61 -18.34 -23.46
C ASN A 38 3.04 -18.41 -22.88
N SER A 39 3.19 -18.50 -21.57
CA SER A 39 4.51 -18.64 -20.93
C SER A 39 5.14 -20.00 -21.19
N ASP A 40 6.48 -20.05 -21.27
CA ASP A 40 7.24 -21.30 -21.36
C ASP A 40 7.27 -22.01 -20.00
N CYS A 41 7.26 -21.25 -18.90
CA CYS A 41 7.02 -21.77 -17.57
C CYS A 41 6.46 -20.70 -16.62
N ILE A 42 5.80 -21.17 -15.56
CA ILE A 42 5.26 -20.36 -14.47
C ILE A 42 6.04 -20.70 -13.20
N LEU A 43 6.56 -19.67 -12.55
CA LEU A 43 7.15 -19.75 -11.22
C LEU A 43 6.06 -19.43 -10.20
N CYS A 44 5.82 -20.32 -9.24
CA CYS A 44 4.83 -20.13 -8.18
C CYS A 44 5.42 -20.49 -6.82
N GLU A 45 4.89 -19.92 -5.74
CA GLU A 45 5.35 -20.20 -4.39
C GLU A 45 4.88 -21.60 -3.96
N ASP A 46 3.59 -21.86 -3.97
CA ASP A 46 3.02 -23.18 -3.69
C ASP A 46 2.21 -23.69 -4.89
N THR A 47 2.70 -24.77 -5.48
CA THR A 47 2.04 -25.41 -6.64
C THR A 47 0.66 -25.96 -6.33
N ARG A 48 0.36 -26.28 -5.06
CA ARG A 48 -0.93 -26.79 -4.62
C ARG A 48 -1.99 -25.69 -4.60
N VAL A 49 -1.61 -24.49 -4.15
CA VAL A 49 -2.49 -23.31 -4.15
C VAL A 49 -2.81 -22.89 -5.58
N SER A 50 -1.77 -22.77 -6.41
CA SER A 50 -1.92 -22.35 -7.82
C SER A 50 -2.71 -23.35 -8.67
N LYS A 51 -2.77 -24.63 -8.28
CA LYS A 51 -3.47 -25.69 -9.03
C LYS A 51 -4.95 -25.38 -9.27
N ASN A 52 -5.63 -24.77 -8.30
CA ASN A 52 -7.05 -24.43 -8.44
C ASN A 52 -7.25 -23.38 -9.54
N LEU A 53 -6.40 -22.36 -9.59
CA LEU A 53 -6.38 -21.35 -10.64
C LEU A 53 -6.12 -21.99 -12.02
N PHE A 54 -5.09 -22.83 -12.11
CA PHE A 54 -4.70 -23.46 -13.37
C PHE A 54 -5.79 -24.39 -13.91
N ASN A 55 -6.41 -25.18 -13.05
CA ASN A 55 -7.51 -26.08 -13.44
C ASN A 55 -8.73 -25.27 -13.91
N LYS A 56 -9.11 -24.22 -13.18
CA LYS A 56 -10.30 -23.40 -13.54
C LYS A 56 -10.17 -22.74 -14.89
N PHE A 57 -8.97 -22.28 -15.25
CA PHE A 57 -8.74 -21.54 -16.51
C PHE A 57 -8.00 -22.36 -17.58
N GLU A 58 -7.86 -23.67 -17.37
CA GLU A 58 -7.22 -24.59 -18.31
C GLU A 58 -5.79 -24.17 -18.70
N ILE A 59 -5.02 -23.69 -17.71
CA ILE A 59 -3.62 -23.32 -17.89
C ILE A 59 -2.76 -24.59 -17.79
N LYS A 60 -2.19 -25.01 -18.93
CA LYS A 60 -1.37 -26.24 -19.06
C LYS A 60 0.14 -25.98 -19.04
N THR A 61 0.54 -24.73 -18.81
CA THR A 61 1.93 -24.29 -18.80
C THR A 61 2.71 -25.00 -17.70
N LYS A 62 3.97 -25.35 -17.99
CA LYS A 62 4.89 -25.99 -17.03
C LYS A 62 5.07 -25.11 -15.80
N VAL A 63 4.92 -25.71 -14.61
CA VAL A 63 5.05 -25.01 -13.33
C VAL A 63 6.35 -25.40 -12.65
N ILE A 64 7.03 -24.40 -12.06
CA ILE A 64 8.26 -24.58 -11.29
C ILE A 64 8.03 -23.91 -9.92
N SER A 65 8.22 -24.66 -8.84
CA SER A 65 8.15 -24.07 -7.50
C SER A 65 9.33 -23.12 -7.28
N ASN A 66 9.02 -21.88 -6.84
CA ASN A 66 9.99 -20.82 -6.56
C ASN A 66 9.55 -20.03 -5.32
N HIS A 67 9.97 -20.50 -4.16
CA HIS A 67 9.67 -19.94 -2.85
C HIS A 67 10.94 -19.44 -2.16
N LYS A 68 10.80 -18.75 -1.06
CA LYS A 68 11.87 -18.10 -0.30
C LYS A 68 13.10 -19.00 -0.05
N PHE A 69 12.90 -20.31 0.13
CA PHE A 69 13.99 -21.23 0.46
C PHE A 69 14.71 -21.81 -0.77
N ASN A 70 14.08 -21.79 -1.96
CA ASN A 70 14.70 -22.35 -3.18
C ASN A 70 14.98 -21.31 -4.27
N GLU A 71 14.53 -20.05 -4.12
CA GLU A 71 14.69 -18.98 -5.10
C GLU A 71 16.16 -18.84 -5.53
N LYS A 72 17.11 -18.81 -4.58
CA LYS A 72 18.53 -18.72 -4.88
C LYS A 72 19.06 -19.93 -5.68
N LYS A 73 18.58 -21.13 -5.37
CA LYS A 73 18.99 -22.37 -6.07
C LYS A 73 18.50 -22.39 -7.51
N ASN A 74 17.30 -21.88 -7.76
CA ASN A 74 16.69 -21.86 -9.08
C ASN A 74 17.21 -20.71 -9.96
N LEU A 75 17.83 -19.69 -9.37
CA LEU A 75 18.13 -18.41 -9.99
C LEU A 75 18.91 -18.55 -11.31
N SER A 76 20.04 -19.23 -11.30
CA SER A 76 20.90 -19.41 -12.49
C SER A 76 20.16 -20.08 -13.64
N LYS A 77 19.37 -21.12 -13.34
CA LYS A 77 18.56 -21.83 -14.33
C LYS A 77 17.51 -20.93 -14.96
N ILE A 78 16.81 -20.13 -14.15
CA ILE A 78 15.77 -19.22 -14.62
C ILE A 78 16.37 -18.12 -15.49
N ILE A 79 17.49 -17.54 -15.07
CA ILE A 79 18.18 -16.48 -15.83
C ILE A 79 18.67 -17.04 -17.19
N ASN A 80 19.19 -18.25 -17.26
CA ASN A 80 19.58 -18.85 -18.51
C ASN A 80 18.40 -19.01 -19.47
N LEU A 81 17.27 -19.52 -19.01
CA LEU A 81 16.06 -19.63 -19.82
C LEU A 81 15.59 -18.25 -20.34
N LEU A 82 15.63 -17.21 -19.50
CA LEU A 82 15.29 -15.86 -19.93
C LEU A 82 16.26 -15.30 -20.97
N LYS A 83 17.56 -15.58 -20.86
CA LYS A 83 18.59 -15.24 -21.87
C LYS A 83 18.40 -15.98 -23.19
N GLU A 84 17.87 -17.20 -23.16
CA GLU A 84 17.45 -17.95 -24.35
C GLU A 84 16.18 -17.38 -25.00
N GLY A 85 15.63 -16.31 -24.46
CA GLY A 85 14.44 -15.65 -24.98
C GLY A 85 13.13 -16.35 -24.60
N LYS A 86 13.09 -17.08 -23.50
CA LYS A 86 11.87 -17.68 -22.97
C LYS A 86 11.00 -16.65 -22.28
N ILE A 87 9.71 -16.90 -22.28
CA ILE A 87 8.68 -16.15 -21.58
C ILE A 87 8.43 -16.84 -20.25
N ILE A 88 8.74 -16.18 -19.15
CA ILE A 88 8.59 -16.74 -17.80
C ILE A 88 7.65 -15.86 -17.00
N SER A 89 6.61 -16.45 -16.40
CA SER A 89 5.71 -15.79 -15.50
C SER A 89 6.08 -16.10 -14.05
N LEU A 90 6.11 -15.07 -13.20
CA LEU A 90 6.20 -15.21 -11.74
C LEU A 90 4.85 -14.83 -11.14
N ILE A 91 4.28 -15.72 -10.35
CA ILE A 91 3.05 -15.49 -9.57
C ILE A 91 3.33 -15.71 -8.08
N SER A 92 2.51 -15.07 -7.23
CA SER A 92 2.38 -15.38 -5.80
C SER A 92 1.15 -16.25 -5.55
N ASP A 93 0.98 -16.74 -4.34
CA ASP A 93 -0.21 -17.49 -3.95
C ASP A 93 -1.47 -16.63 -4.02
N ALA A 94 -1.34 -15.31 -3.76
CA ALA A 94 -2.43 -14.34 -3.86
C ALA A 94 -1.92 -12.93 -4.13
N GLY A 95 -2.53 -12.21 -5.07
CA GLY A 95 -2.24 -10.82 -5.37
C GLY A 95 -1.01 -10.59 -6.25
N THR A 96 -0.38 -9.45 -6.08
CA THR A 96 0.76 -9.00 -6.87
C THR A 96 2.06 -9.61 -6.35
N PRO A 97 2.82 -10.36 -7.15
CA PRO A 97 4.06 -11.01 -6.71
C PRO A 97 5.11 -9.97 -6.30
N THR A 98 6.06 -10.38 -5.46
CA THR A 98 7.15 -9.58 -4.88
C THR A 98 6.73 -8.57 -3.80
N ILE A 99 5.44 -8.33 -3.60
CA ILE A 99 4.89 -7.44 -2.58
C ILE A 99 4.56 -8.25 -1.31
N SER A 100 5.51 -8.34 -0.40
CA SER A 100 5.55 -9.24 0.76
C SER A 100 5.72 -10.73 0.43
N ASP A 101 6.00 -11.04 -0.84
CA ASP A 101 6.15 -12.37 -1.40
C ASP A 101 7.55 -12.61 -1.98
N PRO A 102 7.94 -13.87 -2.29
CA PRO A 102 9.16 -14.18 -3.00
C PRO A 102 9.24 -13.56 -4.41
N GLY A 103 10.45 -13.46 -4.96
CA GLY A 103 10.69 -12.99 -6.33
C GLY A 103 11.59 -11.77 -6.44
N ARG A 104 11.86 -11.06 -5.35
CA ARG A 104 12.72 -9.87 -5.35
C ARG A 104 14.15 -10.19 -5.80
N ILE A 105 14.68 -11.36 -5.44
CA ILE A 105 16.03 -11.77 -5.83
C ILE A 105 16.07 -11.98 -7.34
N LEU A 106 15.08 -12.67 -7.90
CA LEU A 106 14.96 -12.89 -9.33
C LEU A 106 14.82 -11.58 -10.11
N VAL A 107 13.94 -10.67 -9.66
CA VAL A 107 13.77 -9.35 -10.29
C VAL A 107 15.10 -8.58 -10.33
N ASN A 108 15.82 -8.52 -9.20
CA ASN A 108 17.12 -7.85 -9.16
C ASN A 108 18.14 -8.48 -10.10
N GLU A 109 18.14 -9.81 -10.23
CA GLU A 109 19.08 -10.50 -11.13
C GLU A 109 18.71 -10.29 -12.60
N CYS A 110 17.41 -10.22 -12.93
CA CYS A 110 16.96 -9.81 -14.26
C CYS A 110 17.45 -8.41 -14.64
N ILE A 111 17.34 -7.45 -13.71
CA ILE A 111 17.84 -6.07 -13.92
C ILE A 111 19.33 -6.07 -14.22
N LYS A 112 20.14 -6.80 -13.44
CA LYS A 112 21.60 -6.90 -13.67
C LYS A 112 21.97 -7.52 -15.01
N ASN A 113 21.12 -8.39 -15.53
CA ASN A 113 21.36 -9.08 -16.81
C ASN A 113 20.65 -8.42 -17.99
N ASN A 114 20.08 -7.20 -17.83
CA ASN A 114 19.31 -6.46 -18.85
C ASN A 114 18.17 -7.30 -19.47
N ILE A 115 17.51 -8.12 -18.64
CA ILE A 115 16.34 -8.90 -19.02
C ILE A 115 15.10 -8.06 -18.78
N ASP A 116 14.22 -8.00 -19.77
CA ASP A 116 12.94 -7.28 -19.66
C ASP A 116 12.07 -7.83 -18.54
N ILE A 117 11.54 -6.92 -17.72
CA ILE A 117 10.58 -7.21 -16.64
C ILE A 117 9.28 -6.52 -16.99
N ILE A 118 8.22 -7.30 -17.14
CA ILE A 118 6.90 -6.83 -17.56
C ILE A 118 5.89 -7.03 -16.42
N PRO A 119 5.66 -6.04 -15.55
CA PRO A 119 4.64 -6.13 -14.53
C PRO A 119 3.25 -5.96 -15.15
N LEU A 120 2.31 -6.83 -14.76
CA LEU A 120 0.92 -6.69 -15.11
C LEU A 120 0.14 -6.02 -13.96
N PRO A 121 -0.77 -5.07 -14.24
CA PRO A 121 -1.70 -4.60 -13.24
C PRO A 121 -2.70 -5.69 -12.88
N GLY A 122 -3.12 -5.74 -11.61
CA GLY A 122 -4.08 -6.74 -11.16
C GLY A 122 -4.43 -6.64 -9.69
N ALA A 123 -4.98 -7.71 -9.14
CA ALA A 123 -5.49 -7.77 -7.78
C ALA A 123 -4.41 -7.45 -6.73
N SER A 124 -4.77 -6.64 -5.73
CA SER A 124 -3.90 -6.28 -4.61
C SER A 124 -4.74 -5.92 -3.38
N ALA A 125 -4.55 -6.63 -2.29
CA ALA A 125 -5.23 -6.34 -1.03
C ALA A 125 -4.88 -4.94 -0.48
N VAL A 126 -3.67 -4.44 -0.75
CA VAL A 126 -3.21 -3.11 -0.31
C VAL A 126 -4.02 -2.00 -0.97
N THR A 127 -4.08 -1.98 -2.30
CA THR A 127 -4.81 -0.94 -3.05
C THR A 127 -6.31 -1.04 -2.82
N THR A 128 -6.86 -2.27 -2.71
CA THR A 128 -8.27 -2.49 -2.41
C THR A 128 -8.64 -1.97 -1.03
N ALA A 129 -7.82 -2.23 -0.01
CA ALA A 129 -8.05 -1.74 1.34
C ALA A 129 -7.97 -0.21 1.43
N ILE A 130 -6.99 0.43 0.77
CA ILE A 130 -6.89 1.90 0.70
C ILE A 130 -8.12 2.48 0.00
N SER A 131 -8.51 1.94 -1.15
CA SER A 131 -9.69 2.37 -1.89
C SER A 131 -10.97 2.29 -1.05
N ALA A 132 -11.12 1.21 -0.26
CA ALA A 132 -12.27 1.01 0.63
C ALA A 132 -12.22 1.86 1.91
N SER A 133 -11.09 2.45 2.26
CA SER A 133 -10.90 3.14 3.54
C SER A 133 -11.64 4.48 3.62
N GLY A 134 -11.72 5.23 2.53
CA GLY A 134 -12.17 6.61 2.50
C GLY A 134 -11.23 7.57 3.24
N PHE A 135 -9.98 7.18 3.46
CA PHE A 135 -8.91 7.99 4.05
C PHE A 135 -8.11 8.72 2.97
N SER A 136 -6.94 9.29 3.33
CA SER A 136 -6.04 9.93 2.38
C SER A 136 -5.50 8.94 1.34
N ASP A 137 -5.28 9.41 0.12
CA ASP A 137 -4.64 8.67 -0.98
C ASP A 137 -3.12 8.50 -0.78
N LYS A 138 -2.53 9.25 0.15
CA LYS A 138 -1.13 9.11 0.54
C LYS A 138 -0.99 8.01 1.57
N TYR A 139 -0.29 6.93 1.23
CA TYR A 139 -0.13 5.80 2.14
C TYR A 139 1.26 5.19 2.11
N LEU A 140 1.62 4.54 3.21
CA LEU A 140 2.78 3.69 3.36
C LEU A 140 2.31 2.25 3.61
N PHE A 141 2.64 1.33 2.71
CA PHE A 141 2.51 -0.09 2.97
C PHE A 141 3.77 -0.60 3.67
N TYR A 142 3.62 -1.05 4.90
CA TYR A 142 4.73 -1.53 5.72
C TYR A 142 4.99 -3.04 5.56
N GLY A 143 4.02 -3.79 5.08
CA GLY A 143 4.03 -5.24 5.08
C GLY A 143 3.29 -5.81 6.31
N PHE A 144 3.84 -6.85 6.93
CA PHE A 144 3.24 -7.40 8.14
C PHE A 144 3.43 -6.48 9.34
N PHE A 145 2.38 -6.39 10.18
CA PHE A 145 2.43 -5.60 11.40
C PHE A 145 3.62 -6.04 12.28
N PRO A 146 4.41 -5.11 12.83
CA PRO A 146 5.58 -5.44 13.65
C PRO A 146 5.22 -6.30 14.86
N GLU A 147 5.98 -7.37 15.10
CA GLU A 147 5.69 -8.33 16.18
C GLU A 147 6.86 -8.58 17.11
N LYS A 148 8.09 -8.44 16.62
CA LYS A 148 9.31 -8.75 17.36
C LYS A 148 9.60 -7.66 18.38
N GLU A 149 9.62 -8.00 19.66
CA GLU A 149 9.79 -7.06 20.78
C GLU A 149 11.05 -6.19 20.68
N LYS A 150 12.16 -6.74 20.18
CA LYS A 150 13.45 -6.04 20.12
C LYS A 150 13.40 -4.67 19.42
N ASN A 151 12.51 -4.49 18.42
CA ASN A 151 12.40 -3.25 17.67
C ASN A 151 10.93 -2.78 17.54
N LEU A 152 10.00 -3.44 18.23
CA LEU A 152 8.57 -3.16 18.11
C LEU A 152 8.24 -1.72 18.49
N LYS A 153 8.73 -1.28 19.67
CA LYS A 153 8.46 0.07 20.20
C LYS A 153 9.02 1.15 19.28
N GLU A 154 10.26 0.98 18.82
CA GLU A 154 10.91 1.95 17.92
C GLU A 154 10.18 2.04 16.58
N ASN A 155 9.85 0.89 15.97
CA ASN A 155 9.12 0.86 14.72
C ASN A 155 7.73 1.47 14.84
N LEU A 156 6.98 1.15 15.90
CA LEU A 156 5.64 1.71 16.10
C LEU A 156 5.70 3.21 16.42
N LYS A 157 6.71 3.65 17.20
CA LYS A 157 6.94 5.08 17.43
C LYS A 157 7.22 5.80 16.12
N PHE A 158 8.18 5.32 15.32
CA PHE A 158 8.48 5.88 14.00
C PHE A 158 7.24 5.94 13.11
N LEU A 159 6.50 4.83 12.97
CA LEU A 159 5.28 4.78 12.15
C LEU A 159 4.20 5.72 12.68
N SER A 160 4.10 5.90 14.00
CA SER A 160 3.13 6.81 14.59
C SER A 160 3.42 8.28 14.26
N GLU A 161 4.67 8.63 13.98
CA GLU A 161 5.08 10.00 13.63
C GLU A 161 4.78 10.34 12.16
N ILE A 162 4.68 9.34 11.28
CA ILE A 162 4.40 9.54 9.86
C ILE A 162 2.95 10.01 9.64
N ASN A 163 2.79 11.07 8.85
CA ASN A 163 1.48 11.64 8.56
C ASN A 163 0.94 11.21 7.18
N VAL A 164 0.80 9.91 7.00
CA VAL A 164 0.11 9.28 5.86
C VAL A 164 -0.71 8.09 6.37
N CYS A 165 -1.57 7.54 5.54
CA CYS A 165 -2.23 6.27 5.86
C CYS A 165 -1.21 5.15 5.96
N LEU A 166 -1.39 4.25 6.91
CA LEU A 166 -0.51 3.10 7.11
C LEU A 166 -1.28 1.83 6.80
N VAL A 167 -0.72 0.98 5.93
CA VAL A 167 -1.33 -0.30 5.57
C VAL A 167 -0.47 -1.44 6.06
N PHE A 168 -1.11 -2.43 6.70
CA PHE A 168 -0.44 -3.62 7.23
C PHE A 168 -1.22 -4.87 6.90
N PHE A 169 -0.50 -5.97 6.69
CA PHE A 169 -1.06 -7.30 6.84
C PHE A 169 -0.93 -7.75 8.29
N ILE A 170 -1.92 -8.46 8.79
CA ILE A 170 -1.91 -8.98 10.14
C ILE A 170 -2.52 -10.39 10.19
N SER A 171 -1.87 -11.30 10.90
CA SER A 171 -2.46 -12.61 11.15
C SER A 171 -3.67 -12.49 12.06
N PRO A 172 -4.80 -13.11 11.72
CA PRO A 172 -6.00 -13.12 12.58
C PRO A 172 -5.71 -13.56 14.01
N ARG A 173 -4.86 -14.59 14.17
CA ARG A 173 -4.43 -15.10 15.49
C ARG A 173 -3.71 -14.08 16.36
N LYS A 174 -3.25 -13.00 15.76
CA LYS A 174 -2.42 -11.98 16.44
C LYS A 174 -3.13 -10.65 16.63
N ILE A 175 -4.26 -10.42 15.95
CA ILE A 175 -4.95 -9.11 15.97
C ILE A 175 -5.29 -8.70 17.41
N ASN A 176 -5.88 -9.57 18.21
CA ASN A 176 -6.27 -9.27 19.58
C ASN A 176 -5.07 -8.88 20.45
N LYS A 177 -3.92 -9.51 20.23
CA LYS A 177 -2.66 -9.20 20.93
C LYS A 177 -2.08 -7.85 20.48
N MET A 178 -2.36 -7.43 19.23
CA MET A 178 -1.83 -6.18 18.67
C MET A 178 -2.74 -4.97 18.94
N ILE A 179 -4.03 -5.14 19.20
CA ILE A 179 -4.98 -4.06 19.48
C ILE A 179 -4.49 -3.11 20.59
N PRO A 180 -3.99 -3.57 21.74
CA PRO A 180 -3.44 -2.65 22.75
C PRO A 180 -2.31 -1.77 22.21
N ARG A 181 -1.42 -2.32 21.38
CA ARG A 181 -0.33 -1.58 20.74
C ARG A 181 -0.84 -0.59 19.70
N ILE A 182 -1.84 -0.98 18.91
CA ILE A 182 -2.48 -0.07 17.95
C ILE A 182 -3.08 1.13 18.70
N LYS A 183 -3.74 0.90 19.83
CA LYS A 183 -4.31 1.97 20.68
C LYS A 183 -3.22 2.86 21.29
N GLU A 184 -2.13 2.29 21.78
CA GLU A 184 -1.02 3.02 22.40
C GLU A 184 -0.37 4.01 21.42
N TYR A 185 -0.10 3.57 20.18
CA TYR A 185 0.70 4.36 19.24
C TYR A 185 -0.11 5.19 18.24
N PHE A 186 -1.34 4.80 17.95
CA PHE A 186 -2.16 5.44 16.90
C PHE A 186 -3.44 6.09 17.44
N LEU A 187 -3.48 6.39 18.73
CA LEU A 187 -4.61 7.10 19.34
C LEU A 187 -4.91 8.40 18.55
N GLY A 188 -6.21 8.68 18.33
CA GLY A 188 -6.66 9.85 17.57
C GLY A 188 -6.73 9.64 16.06
N ARG A 189 -6.29 8.49 15.52
CA ARG A 189 -6.50 8.08 14.12
C ARG A 189 -7.77 7.23 13.99
N LYS A 190 -8.22 7.05 12.75
CA LYS A 190 -9.24 6.07 12.37
C LYS A 190 -8.58 4.79 11.90
N ILE A 191 -9.31 3.69 11.95
CA ILE A 191 -8.86 2.40 11.44
C ILE A 191 -9.96 1.73 10.60
N LEU A 192 -9.54 1.10 9.51
CA LEU A 192 -10.33 0.15 8.76
C LEU A 192 -9.65 -1.22 8.87
N ILE A 193 -10.40 -2.22 9.27
CA ILE A 193 -10.00 -3.62 9.22
C ILE A 193 -10.76 -4.28 8.09
N CYS A 194 -10.04 -4.71 7.05
CA CYS A 194 -10.58 -5.50 5.96
C CYS A 194 -10.30 -6.97 6.25
N ARG A 195 -11.34 -7.77 6.31
CA ARG A 195 -11.25 -9.20 6.51
C ARG A 195 -11.71 -9.93 5.27
N GLU A 196 -10.93 -10.92 4.81
CA GLU A 196 -11.28 -11.81 3.70
C GLU A 196 -11.70 -11.04 2.43
N ILE A 197 -10.93 -10.02 2.04
CA ILE A 197 -11.21 -9.19 0.85
C ILE A 197 -11.44 -10.08 -0.37
N SER A 198 -12.52 -9.81 -1.11
CA SER A 198 -12.92 -10.55 -2.34
C SER A 198 -13.37 -11.99 -2.11
N LYS A 199 -13.51 -12.44 -0.84
CA LYS A 199 -13.95 -13.78 -0.47
C LYS A 199 -15.40 -13.79 0.03
N TYR A 200 -15.95 -14.98 0.25
CA TYR A 200 -17.34 -15.15 0.69
C TYR A 200 -17.67 -14.48 2.03
N TYR A 201 -16.69 -14.45 2.97
CA TYR A 201 -16.83 -13.81 4.28
C TYR A 201 -16.16 -12.44 4.34
N GLU A 202 -16.20 -11.69 3.25
CA GLU A 202 -15.67 -10.34 3.19
C GLU A 202 -16.35 -9.41 4.19
N GLU A 203 -15.55 -8.68 4.96
CA GLU A 203 -16.04 -7.79 6.00
C GLU A 203 -15.14 -6.54 6.14
N TYR A 204 -15.77 -5.39 6.37
CA TYR A 204 -15.09 -4.10 6.55
C TYR A 204 -15.50 -3.43 7.85
N ILE A 205 -14.64 -3.45 8.87
CA ILE A 205 -14.88 -2.86 10.18
C ILE A 205 -14.21 -1.49 10.24
N ARG A 206 -15.00 -0.44 10.47
CA ARG A 206 -14.55 0.95 10.54
C ARG A 206 -14.82 1.52 11.90
N CYS A 207 -13.77 2.06 12.57
CA CYS A 207 -13.94 2.74 13.84
C CYS A 207 -12.83 3.77 14.07
N SER A 208 -12.94 4.54 15.14
CA SER A 208 -11.80 5.24 15.71
C SER A 208 -10.86 4.24 16.40
N VAL A 209 -9.56 4.45 16.32
CA VAL A 209 -8.60 3.61 17.07
C VAL A 209 -8.92 3.62 18.57
N LYS A 210 -9.47 4.73 19.10
CA LYS A 210 -9.95 4.82 20.49
C LYS A 210 -10.99 3.76 20.80
N ASP A 211 -11.93 3.52 19.88
CA ASP A 211 -13.10 2.67 20.06
C ASP A 211 -12.87 1.21 19.63
N LEU A 212 -11.67 0.92 19.10
CA LEU A 212 -11.30 -0.44 18.67
C LEU A 212 -11.34 -1.40 19.86
N THR A 213 -12.11 -2.47 19.76
CA THR A 213 -12.25 -3.50 20.80
C THR A 213 -11.55 -4.79 20.40
N ILE A 214 -11.24 -5.63 21.39
CA ILE A 214 -10.79 -7.00 21.18
C ILE A 214 -11.95 -7.81 20.60
N PHE A 215 -11.67 -8.63 19.61
CA PHE A 215 -12.65 -9.56 19.07
C PHE A 215 -12.97 -10.65 20.10
N GLU A 216 -14.24 -10.84 20.41
CA GLU A 216 -14.69 -11.89 21.34
C GLU A 216 -14.27 -13.29 20.87
N LYS A 217 -14.37 -13.54 19.57
CA LYS A 217 -13.86 -14.75 18.92
C LYS A 217 -12.75 -14.37 17.98
N GLU A 218 -11.67 -15.13 17.99
CA GLU A 218 -10.55 -14.95 17.08
C GLU A 218 -11.05 -14.97 15.63
N PRO A 219 -10.86 -13.88 14.85
CA PRO A 219 -11.31 -13.85 13.46
C PRO A 219 -10.56 -14.91 12.65
N LYS A 220 -11.24 -15.46 11.65
CA LYS A 220 -10.63 -16.41 10.70
C LYS A 220 -10.33 -15.71 9.39
N GLY A 221 -9.38 -16.25 8.64
CA GLY A 221 -9.02 -15.78 7.31
C GLY A 221 -7.85 -14.82 7.29
N GLU A 222 -7.85 -13.85 6.41
CA GLU A 222 -6.78 -12.86 6.21
C GLU A 222 -7.26 -11.47 6.57
N LEU A 223 -6.36 -10.67 7.18
CA LEU A 223 -6.66 -9.31 7.59
C LEU A 223 -5.68 -8.32 6.94
N THR A 224 -6.24 -7.29 6.33
CA THR A 224 -5.52 -6.09 5.93
C THR A 224 -6.05 -4.93 6.73
N ILE A 225 -5.19 -4.19 7.44
CA ILE A 225 -5.60 -3.02 8.22
C ILE A 225 -5.07 -1.75 7.59
N VAL A 226 -5.89 -0.72 7.62
CA VAL A 226 -5.52 0.64 7.20
C VAL A 226 -5.74 1.56 8.39
N ILE A 227 -4.67 2.22 8.84
CA ILE A 227 -4.74 3.27 9.86
C ILE A 227 -4.65 4.61 9.13
N SER A 228 -5.60 5.52 9.37
CA SER A 228 -5.64 6.81 8.69
C SER A 228 -4.40 7.66 8.95
N ASP A 229 -4.16 8.64 8.13
CA ASP A 229 -3.29 9.76 8.45
C ASP A 229 -3.71 10.45 9.76
N LYS A 230 -2.82 11.26 10.31
CA LYS A 230 -3.13 12.04 11.51
C LYS A 230 -4.24 13.03 11.17
N ASN A 231 -5.32 13.06 11.96
CA ASN A 231 -6.19 14.22 11.98
C ASN A 231 -5.36 15.41 12.48
N ILE A 232 -4.64 16.04 11.60
CA ILE A 232 -4.13 17.38 11.85
C ILE A 232 -5.39 18.26 11.80
N ILE A 233 -6.16 18.30 12.90
CA ILE A 233 -6.90 19.49 13.20
C ILE A 233 -5.79 20.53 13.25
N LYS A 234 -5.62 21.31 12.18
CA LYS A 234 -5.00 22.62 12.33
C LYS A 234 -5.80 23.26 13.44
N LYS A 235 -5.32 23.17 14.69
CA LYS A 235 -5.79 24.07 15.73
C LYS A 235 -5.40 25.44 15.20
N THR A 236 -6.26 26.01 14.38
CA THR A 236 -6.26 27.44 14.17
C THR A 236 -6.48 27.99 15.55
N SER A 237 -5.41 28.39 16.21
CA SER A 237 -5.53 29.18 17.41
C SER A 237 -6.24 30.45 16.96
N ASN A 238 -7.35 30.78 17.60
CA ASN A 238 -7.99 32.06 17.36
C ASN A 238 -7.16 33.22 17.96
N ILE A 239 -5.86 33.02 18.17
CA ILE A 239 -4.98 34.02 18.77
C ILE A 239 -3.71 34.08 17.94
N LEU A 240 -3.45 35.24 17.33
CA LEU A 240 -2.19 35.56 16.72
C LEU A 240 -1.06 35.55 17.76
N SER A 241 0.00 34.82 17.49
CA SER A 241 1.20 34.84 18.34
C SER A 241 1.87 36.21 18.26
N GLU A 242 2.66 36.58 19.28
CA GLU A 242 3.41 37.83 19.25
C GLU A 242 4.41 37.88 18.08
N SER A 243 4.97 36.74 17.69
CA SER A 243 5.80 36.61 16.48
C SER A 243 5.01 36.91 15.21
N ASP A 244 3.77 36.40 15.07
CA ASP A 244 2.91 36.68 13.91
C ASP A 244 2.60 38.17 13.83
N LYS A 245 2.20 38.78 14.96
CA LYS A 245 1.91 40.22 15.03
C LYS A 245 3.13 41.06 14.63
N TYR A 246 4.32 40.69 15.11
CA TYR A 246 5.56 41.36 14.76
C TYR A 246 5.85 41.32 13.26
N ILE A 247 5.70 40.15 12.62
CA ILE A 247 5.92 39.97 11.20
C ILE A 247 4.88 40.75 10.39
N ILE A 248 3.59 40.70 10.78
CA ILE A 248 2.50 41.46 10.14
C ILE A 248 2.78 42.95 10.20
N ASN A 249 3.19 43.47 11.37
CA ASN A 249 3.52 44.90 11.53
C ASN A 249 4.66 45.37 10.60
N LYS A 250 5.66 44.51 10.34
CA LYS A 250 6.73 44.82 9.39
C LYS A 250 6.29 44.78 7.93
N MET A 251 5.26 44.00 7.60
CA MET A 251 4.78 43.82 6.22
C MET A 251 3.64 44.75 5.85
N ILE A 252 2.87 45.28 6.82
CA ILE A 252 1.61 46.00 6.60
C ILE A 252 1.73 47.23 5.70
N ASN A 253 2.88 47.87 5.68
CA ASN A 253 3.17 49.03 4.83
C ASN A 253 3.80 48.65 3.48
N LYS A 254 4.13 47.40 3.23
CA LYS A 254 4.86 46.93 2.06
C LYS A 254 4.05 46.02 1.15
N LEU A 255 3.07 45.32 1.71
CA LEU A 255 2.28 44.31 1.02
C LEU A 255 0.78 44.54 1.24
N SER A 256 -0.04 44.04 0.32
CA SER A 256 -1.50 44.03 0.49
C SER A 256 -1.92 43.10 1.61
N ILE A 257 -3.07 43.38 2.24
CA ILE A 257 -3.65 42.52 3.31
C ILE A 257 -3.84 41.08 2.83
N ARG A 258 -4.19 40.89 1.53
CA ARG A 258 -4.38 39.57 0.95
C ARG A 258 -3.08 38.78 0.87
N GLU A 259 -1.99 39.44 0.44
CA GLU A 259 -0.66 38.84 0.37
C GLU A 259 -0.13 38.47 1.76
N ILE A 260 -0.25 39.39 2.72
CA ILE A 260 0.14 39.15 4.13
C ILE A 260 -0.64 37.95 4.68
N ALA A 261 -1.98 37.95 4.49
CA ALA A 261 -2.82 36.84 4.97
C ALA A 261 -2.46 35.51 4.29
N GLY A 262 -2.08 35.51 3.02
CA GLY A 262 -1.56 34.33 2.31
C GLY A 262 -0.28 33.78 2.94
N LEU A 263 0.75 34.62 3.01
CA LEU A 263 2.09 34.27 3.50
C LEU A 263 2.06 33.81 4.98
N ILE A 264 1.39 34.58 5.85
CA ILE A 264 1.36 34.26 7.28
C ILE A 264 0.54 32.99 7.55
N THR A 265 -0.52 32.69 6.77
CA THR A 265 -1.30 31.46 6.94
C THR A 265 -0.46 30.19 6.68
N GLU A 266 0.59 30.27 5.88
CA GLU A 266 1.46 29.12 5.60
C GLU A 266 2.36 28.77 6.78
N ILE A 267 2.80 29.78 7.55
CA ILE A 267 3.79 29.63 8.62
C ILE A 267 3.16 29.73 10.03
N SER A 268 1.97 30.32 10.18
CA SER A 268 1.28 30.55 11.44
C SER A 268 0.20 29.49 11.71
N LYS A 269 -0.14 29.32 12.97
CA LYS A 269 -1.30 28.52 13.41
C LYS A 269 -2.61 29.33 13.41
N ALA A 270 -2.54 30.64 13.17
CA ALA A 270 -3.71 31.52 13.15
C ALA A 270 -4.53 31.32 11.87
N SER A 271 -5.85 31.54 11.96
CA SER A 271 -6.73 31.45 10.81
C SER A 271 -6.51 32.62 9.85
N LYS A 272 -6.67 32.37 8.53
CA LYS A 272 -6.59 33.43 7.51
C LYS A 272 -7.51 34.60 7.83
N LYS A 273 -8.68 34.34 8.40
CA LYS A 273 -9.66 35.33 8.81
C LYS A 273 -9.14 36.24 9.94
N GLU A 274 -8.45 35.69 10.92
CA GLU A 274 -7.88 36.45 12.04
C GLU A 274 -6.68 37.29 11.59
N ILE A 275 -5.79 36.73 10.77
CA ILE A 275 -4.69 37.48 10.19
C ILE A 275 -5.25 38.66 9.39
N TYR A 276 -6.26 38.41 8.55
CA TYR A 276 -6.92 39.45 7.77
C TYR A 276 -7.56 40.54 8.64
N ASN A 277 -8.32 40.17 9.68
CA ASN A 277 -8.94 41.11 10.62
C ASN A 277 -7.90 41.92 11.38
N TYR A 278 -6.81 41.32 11.81
CA TYR A 278 -5.71 42.03 12.46
C TYR A 278 -5.03 43.04 11.54
N CYS A 279 -4.79 42.68 10.28
CA CYS A 279 -4.28 43.60 9.28
C CYS A 279 -5.22 44.78 9.01
N LEU A 280 -6.53 44.53 8.93
CA LEU A 280 -7.53 45.59 8.80
C LEU A 280 -7.51 46.57 10.00
N LYS A 281 -7.44 46.03 11.21
CA LYS A 281 -7.37 46.83 12.45
C LYS A 281 -6.15 47.75 12.41
N LEU A 282 -4.97 47.23 12.06
CA LEU A 282 -3.73 48.00 11.94
C LEU A 282 -3.78 49.10 10.86
N LYS A 283 -4.53 48.87 9.76
CA LYS A 283 -4.69 49.90 8.71
C LYS A 283 -5.69 50.98 9.07
N ASN A 284 -6.69 50.66 9.92
CA ASN A 284 -7.71 51.63 10.37
C ASN A 284 -7.28 52.45 11.61
N GLU A 285 -6.24 52.04 12.30
CA GLU A 285 -5.63 52.76 13.45
C GLU A 285 -4.50 53.75 13.00
N LYS A 286 -4.23 53.80 11.71
CA LYS A 286 -3.34 54.77 11.07
C LYS A 286 -4.13 55.75 10.21
#